data_fcde4a6c0d997f51e14b34653e51690f
#
_entry.id   fcde4a6c0d997f51e14b34653e51690f
#
_cell.length_a   1.000
_cell.length_b   1.000
_cell.length_c   1.000
_cell.angle_alpha   90.00
_cell.angle_beta   90.00
_cell.angle_gamma   90.00
#
_symmetry.space_group_name_H-M   'P 1'
#
loop_
_entity.id
_entity.type
_entity.pdbx_description
1 polymer ?
#
loop_
_entity_poly.entity_id
_entity_poly.type
_entity_poly.pdbx_seq_one_letter_code
_entity_poly.pdbx_strand_id
1 'polypeptide(L)'
;MNAEILQRACDGDRDAFGVLIETHYDFIHSVAWRWCGTQVDAEDIAQEACIRLGRSIRSFKGQSAFRTWLYALTLNVVRDHQRQSLRRRRDEGRLANDPVFRAELEPGNDQRGDWLWAAVRLLPEKQRDAVLLVHSEGLSHAAAAEVLDCSENTVSWHLHEARKRLKDLLKKEAV
;
A
#
# COMPACT_ATOMS: atom_id res chain seq x y z
N MET A 1 3.26 -2.16 20.25
CA MET A 1 2.11 -3.11 20.15
C MET A 1 2.25 -4.13 21.25
N ASN A 2 1.21 -4.37 22.05
CA ASN A 2 1.24 -5.38 23.11
C ASN A 2 1.12 -6.78 22.47
N ALA A 3 2.13 -7.63 22.61
CA ALA A 3 2.16 -8.99 22.06
C ALA A 3 0.99 -9.85 22.58
N GLU A 4 0.51 -9.57 23.79
CA GLU A 4 -0.63 -10.23 24.41
C GLU A 4 -1.95 -9.95 23.65
N ILE A 5 -2.20 -8.70 23.27
CA ILE A 5 -3.40 -8.32 22.48
C ILE A 5 -3.38 -9.03 21.13
N LEU A 6 -2.23 -9.07 20.47
CA LEU A 6 -2.10 -9.76 19.19
C LEU A 6 -2.38 -11.26 19.35
N GLN A 7 -1.82 -11.91 20.37
CA GLN A 7 -2.06 -13.34 20.62
C GLN A 7 -3.53 -13.62 20.88
N ARG A 8 -4.19 -12.85 21.76
CA ARG A 8 -5.62 -12.99 22.04
C ARG A 8 -6.48 -12.81 20.80
N ALA A 9 -6.15 -11.83 19.95
CA ALA A 9 -6.85 -11.62 18.68
C ALA A 9 -6.68 -12.84 17.74
N CYS A 10 -5.47 -13.42 17.66
CA CYS A 10 -5.21 -14.66 16.91
C CYS A 10 -6.00 -15.86 17.46
N ASP A 11 -6.21 -15.91 18.77
CA ASP A 11 -7.00 -16.95 19.45
C ASP A 11 -8.53 -16.75 19.31
N GLY A 12 -8.94 -15.62 18.71
CA GLY A 12 -10.35 -15.34 18.38
C GLY A 12 -11.08 -14.47 19.39
N ASP A 13 -10.37 -13.80 20.29
CA ASP A 13 -10.93 -12.81 21.20
C ASP A 13 -11.36 -11.56 20.41
N ARG A 14 -12.67 -11.26 20.43
CA ARG A 14 -13.28 -10.17 19.68
C ARG A 14 -12.88 -8.79 20.20
N ASP A 15 -12.74 -8.65 21.53
CA ASP A 15 -12.38 -7.37 22.14
C ASP A 15 -10.91 -7.05 21.83
N ALA A 16 -10.02 -8.03 21.94
CA ALA A 16 -8.62 -7.89 21.54
C ALA A 16 -8.48 -7.57 20.03
N PHE A 17 -9.32 -8.18 19.19
CA PHE A 17 -9.35 -7.88 17.75
C PHE A 17 -9.84 -6.44 17.50
N GLY A 18 -10.86 -5.95 18.23
CA GLY A 18 -11.32 -4.56 18.15
C GLY A 18 -10.18 -3.57 18.45
N VAL A 19 -9.47 -3.78 19.57
CA VAL A 19 -8.30 -2.96 19.94
C VAL A 19 -7.19 -3.02 18.88
N LEU A 20 -6.99 -4.20 18.27
CA LEU A 20 -6.00 -4.37 17.20
C LEU A 20 -6.37 -3.53 15.96
N ILE A 21 -7.64 -3.54 15.55
CA ILE A 21 -8.15 -2.71 14.44
C ILE A 21 -7.96 -1.22 14.76
N GLU A 22 -8.43 -0.75 15.90
CA GLU A 22 -8.32 0.66 16.31
C GLU A 22 -6.86 1.13 16.29
N THR A 23 -5.94 0.29 16.80
CA THR A 23 -4.51 0.60 16.84
C THR A 23 -3.88 0.71 15.44
N HIS A 24 -4.39 -0.04 14.46
CA HIS A 24 -3.75 -0.16 13.15
C HIS A 24 -4.55 0.44 11.99
N TYR A 25 -5.76 0.97 12.22
CA TYR A 25 -6.60 1.51 11.17
C TYR A 25 -5.91 2.64 10.38
N ASP A 26 -5.33 3.61 11.09
CA ASP A 26 -4.62 4.73 10.48
C ASP A 26 -3.44 4.27 9.62
N PHE A 27 -2.75 3.22 10.06
CA PHE A 27 -1.69 2.60 9.28
C PHE A 27 -2.24 1.98 7.99
N ILE A 28 -3.29 1.16 8.08
CA ILE A 28 -3.94 0.53 6.92
C ILE A 28 -4.42 1.61 5.94
N HIS A 29 -5.13 2.62 6.44
CA HIS A 29 -5.63 3.74 5.64
C HIS A 29 -4.50 4.51 4.96
N SER A 30 -3.42 4.83 5.69
CA SER A 30 -2.27 5.55 5.12
C SER A 30 -1.57 4.76 4.02
N VAL A 31 -1.46 3.43 4.15
CA VAL A 31 -0.95 2.55 3.09
C VAL A 31 -1.87 2.62 1.89
N ALA A 32 -3.18 2.45 2.07
CA ALA A 32 -4.16 2.52 0.99
C ALA A 32 -4.10 3.86 0.25
N TRP A 33 -4.08 4.99 0.99
CA TRP A 33 -4.04 6.33 0.41
C TRP A 33 -2.78 6.59 -0.42
N ARG A 34 -1.61 6.16 0.04
CA ARG A 34 -0.36 6.29 -0.73
C ARG A 34 -0.43 5.59 -2.09
N TRP A 35 -1.25 4.55 -2.17
CA TRP A 35 -1.44 3.76 -3.37
C TRP A 35 -2.51 4.32 -4.31
N CYS A 36 -3.69 4.67 -3.81
CA CYS A 36 -4.82 5.09 -4.64
C CYS A 36 -4.87 6.61 -4.85
N GLY A 37 -4.46 7.41 -3.85
CA GLY A 37 -4.41 8.87 -3.93
C GLY A 37 -5.75 9.57 -3.75
N THR A 38 -6.84 8.84 -3.52
CA THR A 38 -8.17 9.38 -3.24
C THR A 38 -8.65 8.92 -1.86
N GLN A 39 -9.36 9.78 -1.16
CA GLN A 39 -9.90 9.48 0.17
C GLN A 39 -10.92 8.33 0.09
N VAL A 40 -11.81 8.38 -0.90
CA VAL A 40 -12.88 7.39 -1.08
C VAL A 40 -12.31 5.99 -1.30
N ASP A 41 -11.38 5.84 -2.26
CA ASP A 41 -10.74 4.54 -2.52
C ASP A 41 -9.93 4.06 -1.31
N ALA A 42 -9.26 4.98 -0.58
CA ALA A 42 -8.47 4.63 0.60
C ALA A 42 -9.35 4.08 1.72
N GLU A 43 -10.52 4.67 1.96
CA GLU A 43 -11.51 4.21 2.93
C GLU A 43 -12.07 2.83 2.56
N ASP A 44 -12.46 2.64 1.30
CA ASP A 44 -12.98 1.35 0.80
C ASP A 44 -11.92 0.24 0.95
N ILE A 45 -10.68 0.53 0.56
CA ILE A 45 -9.55 -0.40 0.69
C ILE A 45 -9.27 -0.71 2.17
N ALA A 46 -9.29 0.31 3.04
CA ALA A 46 -9.04 0.12 4.47
C ALA A 46 -10.12 -0.75 5.12
N GLN A 47 -11.40 -0.54 4.79
CA GLN A 47 -12.50 -1.37 5.28
C GLN A 47 -12.36 -2.83 4.82
N GLU A 48 -12.09 -3.07 3.54
CA GLU A 48 -11.87 -4.42 3.00
C GLU A 48 -10.64 -5.08 3.64
N ALA A 49 -9.56 -4.32 3.90
CA ALA A 49 -8.38 -4.82 4.59
C ALA A 49 -8.72 -5.25 6.03
N CYS A 50 -9.52 -4.49 6.76
CA CYS A 50 -10.00 -4.86 8.10
C CYS A 50 -10.85 -6.15 8.06
N ILE A 51 -11.73 -6.30 7.06
CA ILE A 51 -12.52 -7.52 6.87
C ILE A 51 -11.61 -8.72 6.62
N ARG A 52 -10.62 -8.59 5.71
CA ARG A 52 -9.65 -9.65 5.42
C ARG A 52 -8.76 -9.97 6.61
N LEU A 53 -8.37 -8.96 7.38
CA LEU A 53 -7.63 -9.15 8.63
C LEU A 53 -8.43 -10.04 9.60
N GLY A 54 -9.72 -9.78 9.80
CA GLY A 54 -10.58 -10.59 10.66
C GLY A 54 -10.66 -12.06 10.22
N ARG A 55 -10.62 -12.32 8.91
CA ARG A 55 -10.66 -13.69 8.36
C ARG A 55 -9.32 -14.40 8.46
N SER A 56 -8.20 -13.66 8.39
CA SER A 56 -6.86 -14.23 8.24
C SER A 56 -5.97 -14.10 9.48
N ILE A 57 -6.37 -13.33 10.52
CA ILE A 57 -5.55 -13.09 11.71
C ILE A 57 -5.08 -14.38 12.38
N ARG A 58 -5.93 -15.42 12.41
CA ARG A 58 -5.61 -16.74 12.95
C ARG A 58 -4.51 -17.47 12.19
N SER A 59 -4.22 -17.07 10.94
CA SER A 59 -3.13 -17.63 10.14
C SER A 59 -1.80 -16.94 10.33
N PHE A 60 -1.76 -15.85 11.09
CA PHE A 60 -0.52 -15.17 11.42
C PHE A 60 0.36 -16.02 12.33
N LYS A 61 1.52 -16.46 11.82
CA LYS A 61 2.44 -17.40 12.51
C LYS A 61 3.61 -16.69 13.22
N GLY A 62 3.67 -15.37 13.22
CA GLY A 62 4.78 -14.62 13.82
C GLY A 62 6.13 -14.77 13.10
N GLN A 63 6.15 -15.23 11.84
CA GLN A 63 7.37 -15.40 11.05
C GLN A 63 7.97 -14.06 10.60
N SER A 64 7.17 -12.99 10.60
CA SER A 64 7.60 -11.62 10.37
C SER A 64 6.98 -10.69 11.42
N ALA A 65 7.40 -9.42 11.46
CA ALA A 65 6.71 -8.43 12.27
C ALA A 65 5.24 -8.31 11.80
N PHE A 66 4.29 -8.21 12.76
CA PHE A 66 2.86 -8.11 12.44
C PHE A 66 2.57 -6.95 11.46
N ARG A 67 3.24 -5.81 11.62
CA ARG A 67 3.10 -4.65 10.74
C ARG A 67 3.51 -4.98 9.29
N THR A 68 4.56 -5.76 9.09
CA THR A 68 5.00 -6.22 7.76
C THR A 68 3.97 -7.13 7.12
N TRP A 69 3.43 -8.08 7.89
CA TRP A 69 2.38 -8.96 7.43
C TRP A 69 1.08 -8.19 7.10
N LEU A 70 0.70 -7.24 7.96
CA LEU A 70 -0.46 -6.37 7.74
C LEU A 70 -0.30 -5.51 6.50
N TYR A 71 0.92 -5.00 6.24
CA TYR A 71 1.23 -4.28 5.01
C TYR A 71 1.00 -5.16 3.79
N ALA A 72 1.54 -6.38 3.79
CA ALA A 72 1.36 -7.33 2.68
C ALA A 72 -0.14 -7.65 2.44
N LEU A 73 -0.92 -7.82 3.51
CA LEU A 73 -2.36 -8.01 3.43
C LEU A 73 -3.03 -6.80 2.78
N THR A 74 -2.74 -5.59 3.24
CA THR A 74 -3.31 -4.34 2.70
C THR A 74 -2.91 -4.16 1.24
N LEU A 75 -1.66 -4.42 0.88
CA LEU A 75 -1.18 -4.34 -0.50
C LEU A 75 -1.94 -5.30 -1.44
N ASN A 76 -2.28 -6.49 -0.99
CA ASN A 76 -3.09 -7.41 -1.77
C ASN A 76 -4.50 -6.87 -2.01
N VAL A 77 -5.10 -6.20 -1.01
CA VAL A 77 -6.41 -5.53 -1.19
C VAL A 77 -6.32 -4.39 -2.21
N VAL A 78 -5.28 -3.56 -2.12
CA VAL A 78 -5.01 -2.49 -3.11
C VAL A 78 -4.94 -3.06 -4.53
N ARG A 79 -4.16 -4.12 -4.73
CA ARG A 79 -4.01 -4.77 -6.05
C ARG A 79 -5.32 -5.32 -6.58
N ASP A 80 -6.14 -5.93 -5.72
CA ASP A 80 -7.45 -6.44 -6.11
C ASP A 80 -8.39 -5.29 -6.50
N HIS A 81 -8.40 -4.19 -5.73
CA HIS A 81 -9.18 -3.00 -6.03
C HIS A 81 -8.79 -2.39 -7.39
N GLN A 82 -7.49 -2.27 -7.67
CA GLN A 82 -6.99 -1.79 -8.97
C GLN A 82 -7.42 -2.69 -10.13
N ARG A 83 -7.32 -4.02 -9.98
CA ARG A 83 -7.76 -4.98 -11.01
C ARG A 83 -9.26 -4.86 -11.28
N GLN A 84 -10.07 -4.68 -10.24
CA GLN A 84 -11.52 -4.48 -10.38
C GLN A 84 -11.84 -3.16 -11.08
N SER A 85 -11.17 -2.07 -10.70
CA SER A 85 -11.33 -0.76 -11.33
C SER A 85 -10.99 -0.81 -12.83
N LEU A 86 -9.89 -1.47 -13.20
CA LEU A 86 -9.51 -1.66 -14.60
C LEU A 86 -10.54 -2.49 -15.38
N ARG A 87 -11.11 -3.54 -14.78
CA ARG A 87 -12.18 -4.34 -15.42
C ARG A 87 -13.42 -3.50 -15.64
N ARG A 88 -13.92 -2.76 -14.64
CA ARG A 88 -15.08 -1.88 -14.76
C ARG A 88 -14.90 -0.86 -15.89
N ARG A 89 -13.73 -0.21 -15.98
CA ARG A 89 -13.42 0.75 -17.06
C ARG A 89 -13.41 0.11 -18.45
N ARG A 90 -12.97 -1.16 -18.56
CA ARG A 90 -13.07 -1.93 -19.82
C ARG A 90 -14.50 -2.18 -20.21
N ASP A 91 -15.32 -2.63 -19.26
CA ASP A 91 -16.71 -2.99 -19.50
C ASP A 91 -17.56 -1.75 -19.84
N GLU A 92 -17.21 -0.58 -19.30
CA GLU A 92 -17.84 0.71 -19.58
C GLU A 92 -17.39 1.36 -20.90
N GLY A 93 -16.53 0.72 -21.68
CA GLY A 93 -16.03 1.27 -22.96
C GLY A 93 -15.15 2.51 -22.84
N ARG A 94 -14.70 2.88 -21.64
CA ARG A 94 -13.92 4.10 -21.36
C ARG A 94 -12.42 3.98 -21.63
N LEU A 95 -11.98 2.87 -22.22
CA LEU A 95 -10.55 2.60 -22.41
C LEU A 95 -9.86 3.35 -23.54
N ALA A 96 -10.61 4.13 -24.34
CA ALA A 96 -10.02 4.72 -25.54
C ALA A 96 -9.27 6.04 -25.32
N ASN A 97 -9.49 6.77 -24.20
CA ASN A 97 -8.97 8.14 -24.05
C ASN A 97 -8.54 8.57 -22.64
N ASP A 98 -8.30 7.66 -21.69
CA ASP A 98 -7.87 8.09 -20.37
C ASP A 98 -6.35 7.92 -20.22
N PRO A 99 -5.58 9.02 -20.06
CA PRO A 99 -4.19 8.91 -19.62
C PRO A 99 -4.22 8.28 -18.22
N VAL A 100 -3.53 7.15 -18.16
CA VAL A 100 -3.27 6.40 -16.93
C VAL A 100 -3.15 7.35 -15.72
N PHE A 101 -4.13 7.25 -14.80
CA PHE A 101 -4.09 7.87 -13.48
C PHE A 101 -3.64 9.34 -13.44
N ARG A 102 -4.43 10.27 -13.95
CA ARG A 102 -4.58 11.54 -13.26
C ARG A 102 -5.43 11.24 -12.03
N ALA A 103 -4.78 10.84 -10.94
CA ALA A 103 -5.36 11.01 -9.64
C ALA A 103 -5.75 12.49 -9.56
N GLU A 104 -7.03 12.79 -9.49
CA GLU A 104 -7.48 14.09 -8.99
C GLU A 104 -6.86 14.16 -7.61
N LEU A 105 -5.78 14.93 -7.51
CA LEU A 105 -5.08 15.20 -6.27
C LEU A 105 -6.05 16.05 -5.45
N GLU A 106 -6.84 15.42 -4.59
CA GLU A 106 -7.40 16.16 -3.48
C GLU A 106 -6.20 16.61 -2.66
N PRO A 107 -5.94 17.94 -2.56
CA PRO A 107 -4.81 18.44 -1.81
C PRO A 107 -5.02 18.09 -0.34
N GLY A 108 -4.31 17.07 0.13
CA GLY A 108 -4.13 16.84 1.55
C GLY A 108 -3.46 18.08 2.16
N ASN A 109 -3.64 18.27 3.44
CA ASN A 109 -3.24 19.48 4.18
C ASN A 109 -1.71 19.74 4.23
N ASP A 110 -0.88 18.97 3.54
CA ASP A 110 0.58 19.10 3.44
C ASP A 110 1.06 19.15 1.99
N GLN A 111 1.03 20.35 1.40
CA GLN A 111 1.36 20.62 0.00
C GLN A 111 2.75 20.13 -0.47
N ARG A 112 3.70 19.87 0.43
CA ARG A 112 5.05 19.39 0.08
C ARG A 112 5.15 17.87 -0.03
N GLY A 113 4.29 17.12 0.65
CA GLY A 113 4.24 15.65 0.59
C GLY A 113 3.45 15.13 -0.61
N ASP A 114 2.37 15.83 -0.99
CA ASP A 114 1.39 15.32 -1.96
C ASP A 114 1.95 15.17 -3.37
N TRP A 115 2.79 16.08 -3.84
CA TRP A 115 3.44 16.00 -5.16
C TRP A 115 4.41 14.81 -5.26
N LEU A 116 5.13 14.49 -4.15
CA LEU A 116 6.04 13.35 -4.12
C LEU A 116 5.26 12.03 -4.23
N TRP A 117 4.17 11.91 -3.48
CA TRP A 117 3.32 10.72 -3.57
C TRP A 117 2.63 10.61 -4.93
N ALA A 118 2.27 11.72 -5.56
CA ALA A 118 1.77 11.74 -6.93
C ALA A 118 2.82 11.16 -7.90
N ALA A 119 4.08 11.62 -7.81
CA ALA A 119 5.16 11.09 -8.62
C ALA A 119 5.43 9.60 -8.33
N VAL A 120 5.39 9.18 -7.08
CA VAL A 120 5.52 7.76 -6.70
C VAL A 120 4.40 6.90 -7.31
N ARG A 121 3.16 7.39 -7.34
CA ARG A 121 2.03 6.69 -7.98
C ARG A 121 2.19 6.50 -9.49
N LEU A 122 2.97 7.35 -10.16
CA LEU A 122 3.29 7.21 -11.59
C LEU A 122 4.37 6.14 -11.88
N LEU A 123 5.03 5.61 -10.86
CA LEU A 123 5.99 4.53 -11.05
C LEU A 123 5.29 3.22 -11.45
N PRO A 124 5.97 2.36 -12.23
CA PRO A 124 5.53 0.98 -12.42
C PRO A 124 5.32 0.27 -11.08
N GLU A 125 4.30 -0.61 -11.01
CA GLU A 125 3.84 -1.26 -9.78
C GLU A 125 4.99 -1.78 -8.90
N LYS A 126 5.87 -2.59 -9.45
CA LYS A 126 7.01 -3.18 -8.71
C LYS A 126 8.00 -2.15 -8.15
N GLN A 127 8.22 -1.06 -8.88
CA GLN A 127 9.10 0.03 -8.43
C GLN A 127 8.44 0.84 -7.32
N ARG A 128 7.14 1.12 -7.45
CA ARG A 128 6.34 1.80 -6.44
C ARG A 128 6.29 0.99 -5.15
N ASP A 129 6.03 -0.33 -5.25
CA ASP A 129 6.04 -1.24 -4.11
C ASP A 129 7.37 -1.18 -3.34
N ALA A 130 8.49 -1.30 -4.06
CA ALA A 130 9.80 -1.26 -3.44
C ALA A 130 10.08 0.09 -2.74
N VAL A 131 9.70 1.21 -3.37
CA VAL A 131 9.83 2.55 -2.76
C VAL A 131 9.00 2.67 -1.49
N LEU A 132 7.74 2.26 -1.52
CA LEU A 132 6.84 2.37 -0.36
C LEU A 132 7.31 1.47 0.78
N LEU A 133 7.68 0.22 0.51
CA LEU A 133 8.14 -0.71 1.54
C LEU A 133 9.43 -0.23 2.22
N VAL A 134 10.41 0.21 1.45
CA VAL A 134 11.73 0.55 1.99
C VAL A 134 11.76 1.99 2.53
N HIS A 135 11.27 2.96 1.78
CA HIS A 135 11.40 4.37 2.16
C HIS A 135 10.23 4.92 2.98
N SER A 136 9.03 4.40 2.81
CA SER A 136 7.88 4.83 3.60
C SER A 136 7.71 4.01 4.88
N GLU A 137 7.83 2.68 4.78
CA GLU A 137 7.63 1.78 5.92
C GLU A 137 8.92 1.42 6.65
N GLY A 138 10.08 1.82 6.10
CA GLY A 138 11.39 1.59 6.72
C GLY A 138 11.80 0.11 6.76
N LEU A 139 11.27 -0.73 5.87
CA LEU A 139 11.66 -2.13 5.81
C LEU A 139 13.07 -2.29 5.24
N SER A 140 13.80 -3.29 5.73
CA SER A 140 15.04 -3.72 5.09
C SER A 140 14.75 -4.29 3.69
N HIS A 141 15.77 -4.34 2.82
CA HIS A 141 15.61 -4.98 1.51
C HIS A 141 15.19 -6.46 1.63
N ALA A 142 15.71 -7.16 2.63
CA ALA A 142 15.30 -8.54 2.93
C ALA A 142 13.81 -8.65 3.25
N ALA A 143 13.31 -7.83 4.18
CA ALA A 143 11.90 -7.83 4.55
C ALA A 143 10.98 -7.39 3.39
N ALA A 144 11.42 -6.41 2.58
CA ALA A 144 10.70 -6.00 1.38
C ALA A 144 10.68 -7.11 0.31
N ALA A 145 11.78 -7.86 0.17
CA ALA A 145 11.89 -9.00 -0.74
C ALA A 145 10.89 -10.12 -0.38
N GLU A 146 10.74 -10.43 0.91
CA GLU A 146 9.73 -11.37 1.40
C GLU A 146 8.30 -10.92 1.04
N VAL A 147 7.96 -9.63 1.27
CA VAL A 147 6.63 -9.08 0.94
C VAL A 147 6.37 -9.12 -0.58
N LEU A 148 7.40 -8.89 -1.39
CA LEU A 148 7.28 -8.80 -2.85
C LEU A 148 7.48 -10.15 -3.56
N ASP A 149 7.77 -11.20 -2.81
CA ASP A 149 8.09 -12.54 -3.34
C ASP A 149 9.20 -12.48 -4.43
N CYS A 150 10.32 -11.86 -4.07
CA CYS A 150 11.47 -11.69 -4.96
C CYS A 150 12.81 -11.69 -4.19
N SER A 151 13.93 -11.54 -4.89
CA SER A 151 15.24 -11.43 -4.25
C SER A 151 15.53 -10.00 -3.77
N GLU A 152 16.41 -9.85 -2.77
CA GLU A 152 16.91 -8.54 -2.32
C GLU A 152 17.58 -7.75 -3.44
N ASN A 153 18.28 -8.43 -4.34
CA ASN A 153 18.87 -7.80 -5.53
C ASN A 153 17.80 -7.22 -6.45
N THR A 154 16.65 -7.89 -6.57
CA THR A 154 15.50 -7.40 -7.34
C THR A 154 14.90 -6.14 -6.69
N VAL A 155 14.78 -6.11 -5.36
CA VAL A 155 14.34 -4.91 -4.62
C VAL A 155 15.32 -3.76 -4.88
N SER A 156 16.62 -4.00 -4.74
CA SER A 156 17.66 -2.99 -4.97
C SER A 156 17.60 -2.44 -6.41
N TRP A 157 17.38 -3.30 -7.39
CA TRP A 157 17.21 -2.91 -8.79
C TRP A 157 15.96 -2.05 -9.00
N HIS A 158 14.82 -2.45 -8.41
CA HIS A 158 13.58 -1.66 -8.47
C HIS A 158 13.75 -0.26 -7.86
N LEU A 159 14.44 -0.17 -6.72
CA LEU A 159 14.73 1.12 -6.08
C LEU A 159 15.65 2.00 -6.93
N HIS A 160 16.66 1.42 -7.58
CA HIS A 160 17.54 2.14 -8.49
C HIS A 160 16.77 2.72 -9.68
N GLU A 161 15.96 1.90 -10.35
CA GLU A 161 15.12 2.32 -11.48
C GLU A 161 14.06 3.35 -11.07
N ALA A 162 13.43 3.16 -9.91
CA ALA A 162 12.48 4.13 -9.35
C ALA A 162 13.11 5.50 -9.14
N ARG A 163 14.30 5.54 -8.53
CA ARG A 163 15.06 6.80 -8.31
C ARG A 163 15.35 7.53 -9.61
N LYS A 164 15.78 6.80 -10.65
CA LYS A 164 16.02 7.37 -11.97
C LYS A 164 14.77 8.01 -12.55
N ARG A 165 13.66 7.28 -12.55
CA ARG A 165 12.36 7.77 -13.07
C ARG A 165 11.81 8.95 -12.29
N LEU A 166 11.87 8.90 -10.96
CA LEU A 166 11.46 10.03 -10.11
C LEU A 166 12.28 11.28 -10.42
N LYS A 167 13.59 11.15 -10.57
CA LYS A 167 14.46 12.28 -10.94
C LYS A 167 14.05 12.90 -12.28
N ASP A 168 13.63 12.08 -13.26
CA ASP A 168 13.20 12.56 -14.57
C ASP A 168 11.82 13.23 -14.52
N LEU A 169 10.89 12.67 -13.72
CA LEU A 169 9.56 13.26 -13.50
C LEU A 169 9.68 14.64 -12.83
N LEU A 170 10.49 14.73 -11.76
CA LEU A 170 10.66 15.95 -10.99
C LEU A 170 11.35 17.07 -11.76
N LYS A 171 12.24 16.74 -12.70
CA LYS A 171 12.88 17.73 -13.57
C LYS A 171 11.90 18.33 -14.59
N LYS A 172 10.89 17.58 -15.02
CA LYS A 172 9.88 18.05 -15.99
C LYS A 172 8.86 19.01 -15.38
N GLU A 173 8.63 18.93 -14.08
CA GLU A 173 7.70 19.82 -13.38
C GLU A 173 8.36 21.11 -12.84
N ALA A 174 9.71 21.16 -12.84
CA ALA A 174 10.49 22.32 -12.39
C ALA A 174 10.77 23.34 -13.52
N VAL A 175 10.27 23.12 -14.75
CA VAL A 175 10.38 23.99 -15.93
C VAL A 175 9.01 24.54 -16.30
#